data_09b232e5859a33875a8a0dfda70a00dd
#
_entry.id   09b232e5859a33875a8a0dfda70a00dd
#
_cell.length_a   1.000
_cell.length_b   1.000
_cell.length_c   1.000
_cell.angle_alpha   90.00
_cell.angle_beta   90.00
_cell.angle_gamma   90.00
#
_symmetry.space_group_name_H-M   'P 1'
#
loop_
_entity.id
_entity.type
_entity.pdbx_description
1 polymer ?
#
loop_
_entity_poly.entity_id
_entity_poly.type
_entity_poly.pdbx_seq_one_letter_code
_entity_poly.pdbx_strand_id
1 'polypeptide(L)'
;LYGDVLEEIDWCLWAVMLALEKANVVDNTYIVFTSDNGPWLRYKDHGGSAAPLRDGKGTTYEGGVRVMTIFKGPRIQQGTSDALGMQTDIYNTFLGLAGIEQSKQAQDSFDLSHTLTTGGNSPRQFIPYYSGSELRAFRVGMSKLHFVTAEAFGKNRTIHDLPILTDMKNDIGETKNVAAFQPETLALVQRKKEEFLKELTTKASILDRQYHN
;
A
#
# COMPACT_ATOMS: atom_id res chain seq x y z
N LEU A 1 -1.44 23.91 -14.28
CA LEU A 1 -2.29 22.74 -14.57
C LEU A 1 -2.21 21.67 -13.48
N TYR A 2 -1.02 21.14 -13.11
CA TYR A 2 -0.92 20.13 -12.05
C TYR A 2 -1.36 20.69 -10.68
N GLY A 3 -0.90 21.89 -10.31
CA GLY A 3 -1.32 22.56 -9.08
C GLY A 3 -2.82 22.85 -9.06
N ASP A 4 -3.39 23.29 -10.16
CA ASP A 4 -4.83 23.59 -10.27
C ASP A 4 -5.68 22.33 -10.01
N VAL A 5 -5.22 21.17 -10.50
CA VAL A 5 -5.89 19.88 -10.23
C VAL A 5 -5.81 19.48 -8.75
N LEU A 6 -4.66 19.73 -8.10
CA LEU A 6 -4.53 19.48 -6.66
C LEU A 6 -5.45 20.40 -5.84
N GLU A 7 -5.55 21.68 -6.21
CA GLU A 7 -6.48 22.63 -5.57
C GLU A 7 -7.94 22.19 -5.76
N GLU A 8 -8.30 21.68 -6.94
CA GLU A 8 -9.64 21.14 -7.20
C GLU A 8 -9.93 19.90 -6.35
N ILE A 9 -8.98 18.96 -6.20
CA ILE A 9 -9.12 17.80 -5.33
C ILE A 9 -9.31 18.23 -3.87
N ASP A 10 -8.51 19.17 -3.39
CA ASP A 10 -8.63 19.73 -2.04
C ASP A 10 -10.00 20.40 -1.83
N TRP A 11 -10.44 21.19 -2.79
CA TRP A 11 -11.78 21.79 -2.76
C TRP A 11 -12.89 20.73 -2.75
N CYS A 12 -12.77 19.66 -3.52
CA CYS A 12 -13.74 18.56 -3.52
C CYS A 12 -13.84 17.91 -2.12
N LEU A 13 -12.69 17.65 -1.48
CA LEU A 13 -12.68 17.11 -0.12
C LEU A 13 -13.33 18.09 0.87
N TRP A 14 -12.99 19.39 0.77
CA TRP A 14 -13.63 20.43 1.59
C TRP A 14 -15.16 20.47 1.40
N ALA A 15 -15.64 20.37 0.16
CA ALA A 15 -17.08 20.38 -0.14
C ALA A 15 -17.81 19.18 0.47
N VAL A 16 -17.18 17.99 0.43
CA VAL A 16 -17.71 16.79 1.10
C VAL A 16 -17.77 17.00 2.62
N MET A 17 -16.69 17.50 3.22
CA MET A 17 -16.63 17.80 4.65
C MET A 17 -17.73 18.78 5.07
N LEU A 18 -17.90 19.87 4.32
CA LEU A 18 -18.95 20.85 4.58
C LEU A 18 -20.36 20.27 4.48
N ALA A 19 -20.58 19.34 3.53
CA ALA A 19 -21.88 18.66 3.41
C ALA A 19 -22.18 17.77 4.63
N LEU A 20 -21.18 17.04 5.15
CA LEU A 20 -21.29 16.22 6.36
C LEU A 20 -21.57 17.07 7.61
N GLU A 21 -20.90 18.23 7.73
CA GLU A 21 -21.13 19.18 8.80
C GLU A 21 -22.56 19.74 8.77
N LYS A 22 -23.04 20.20 7.59
CA LYS A 22 -24.41 20.69 7.41
C LYS A 22 -25.47 19.63 7.71
N ALA A 23 -25.15 18.37 7.45
CA ALA A 23 -26.04 17.24 7.76
C ALA A 23 -25.95 16.81 9.24
N ASN A 24 -25.05 17.38 10.04
CA ASN A 24 -24.76 17.00 11.43
C ASN A 24 -24.37 15.52 11.59
N VAL A 25 -23.64 14.94 10.62
CA VAL A 25 -23.20 13.54 10.65
C VAL A 25 -21.68 13.38 10.64
N VAL A 26 -20.92 14.47 10.60
CA VAL A 26 -19.44 14.42 10.51
C VAL A 26 -18.81 13.66 11.67
N ASP A 27 -19.34 13.79 12.88
CA ASP A 27 -18.85 13.12 14.09
C ASP A 27 -19.19 11.63 14.14
N ASN A 28 -20.01 11.15 13.23
CA ASN A 28 -20.39 9.75 13.07
C ASN A 28 -20.01 9.19 11.68
N THR A 29 -19.02 9.80 11.03
CA THR A 29 -18.57 9.41 9.68
C THR A 29 -17.09 9.13 9.68
N TYR A 30 -16.70 7.97 9.13
CA TYR A 30 -15.30 7.66 8.82
C TYR A 30 -14.99 8.08 7.39
N ILE A 31 -13.86 8.75 7.22
CA ILE A 31 -13.37 9.28 5.94
C ILE A 31 -11.97 8.74 5.71
N VAL A 32 -11.72 8.22 4.52
CA VAL A 32 -10.38 7.89 4.04
C VAL A 32 -10.08 8.71 2.81
N PHE A 33 -8.95 9.41 2.85
CA PHE A 33 -8.39 10.12 1.70
C PHE A 33 -7.06 9.47 1.35
N THR A 34 -6.94 8.96 0.13
CA THR A 34 -5.75 8.25 -0.34
C THR A 34 -5.63 8.34 -1.87
N SER A 35 -4.53 7.87 -2.43
CA SER A 35 -4.33 7.70 -3.86
C SER A 35 -4.23 6.22 -4.22
N ASP A 36 -4.50 5.87 -5.46
CA ASP A 36 -4.42 4.50 -5.98
C ASP A 36 -2.96 4.02 -6.18
N ASN A 37 -2.06 4.94 -6.56
CA ASN A 37 -0.65 4.69 -6.80
C ASN A 37 0.17 5.97 -6.73
N GLY A 38 1.49 5.85 -6.87
CA GLY A 38 2.40 6.98 -6.94
C GLY A 38 2.29 7.79 -8.23
N PRO A 39 3.04 8.88 -8.35
CA PRO A 39 2.95 9.83 -9.46
C PRO A 39 3.36 9.22 -10.80
N TRP A 40 2.76 9.71 -11.88
CA TRP A 40 3.08 9.26 -13.22
C TRP A 40 4.21 10.11 -13.84
N LEU A 41 5.44 9.81 -13.49
CA LEU A 41 6.64 10.58 -13.82
C LEU A 41 6.85 10.81 -15.33
N ARG A 42 6.20 10.01 -16.19
CA ARG A 42 6.23 10.21 -17.65
C ARG A 42 5.73 11.58 -18.08
N TYR A 43 4.84 12.18 -17.30
CA TYR A 43 4.29 13.51 -17.59
C TYR A 43 5.16 14.66 -17.06
N LYS A 44 6.38 14.38 -16.57
CA LYS A 44 7.33 15.37 -16.09
C LYS A 44 6.66 16.33 -15.09
N ASP A 45 6.70 17.64 -15.36
CA ASP A 45 6.14 18.68 -14.49
C ASP A 45 4.63 18.53 -14.22
N HIS A 46 3.93 17.74 -15.03
CA HIS A 46 2.51 17.43 -14.86
C HIS A 46 2.26 16.07 -14.20
N GLY A 47 3.30 15.31 -13.91
CA GLY A 47 3.21 13.98 -13.29
C GLY A 47 3.33 13.97 -11.77
N GLY A 48 3.73 15.08 -11.19
CA GLY A 48 4.06 15.16 -9.76
C GLY A 48 5.44 14.61 -9.43
N SER A 49 5.69 14.38 -8.14
CA SER A 49 6.96 13.85 -7.63
C SER A 49 6.72 12.84 -6.53
N ALA A 50 7.49 11.75 -6.53
CA ALA A 50 7.53 10.78 -5.44
C ALA A 50 8.69 11.04 -4.46
N ALA A 51 9.58 12.00 -4.73
CA ALA A 51 10.75 12.23 -3.90
C ALA A 51 10.41 12.38 -2.40
N PRO A 52 11.18 11.74 -1.50
CA PRO A 52 12.45 11.03 -1.71
C PRO A 52 12.31 9.56 -2.12
N LEU A 53 11.11 9.06 -2.41
CA LEU A 53 10.86 7.68 -2.81
C LEU A 53 11.36 7.44 -4.24
N ARG A 54 11.81 6.22 -4.49
CA ARG A 54 12.33 5.84 -5.80
C ARG A 54 11.21 5.60 -6.79
N ASP A 55 11.39 6.14 -8.02
CA ASP A 55 10.55 5.90 -9.18
C ASP A 55 9.08 6.39 -8.98
N GLY A 56 8.12 5.81 -9.72
CA GLY A 56 6.72 6.21 -9.73
C GLY A 56 5.79 5.13 -10.27
N LYS A 57 4.60 5.55 -10.67
CA LYS A 57 3.51 4.69 -11.19
C LYS A 57 4.02 3.64 -12.17
N GLY A 58 3.59 2.39 -11.94
CA GLY A 58 3.91 1.24 -12.78
C GLY A 58 5.18 0.49 -12.38
N THR A 59 5.79 0.85 -11.24
CA THR A 59 6.92 0.12 -10.65
C THR A 59 6.56 -0.47 -9.28
N THR A 60 7.38 -1.38 -8.79
CA THR A 60 7.26 -1.95 -7.43
C THR A 60 8.15 -1.25 -6.40
N TYR A 61 8.82 -0.16 -6.79
CA TYR A 61 9.52 0.72 -5.87
C TYR A 61 8.53 1.55 -5.05
N GLU A 62 8.96 2.05 -3.90
CA GLU A 62 8.06 2.80 -3.00
C GLU A 62 7.41 4.00 -3.69
N GLY A 63 8.13 4.70 -4.58
CA GLY A 63 7.54 5.79 -5.35
C GLY A 63 6.40 5.38 -6.28
N GLY A 64 6.33 4.10 -6.65
CA GLY A 64 5.22 3.57 -7.47
C GLY A 64 4.00 3.14 -6.66
N VAL A 65 4.20 2.69 -5.42
CA VAL A 65 3.17 2.00 -4.64
C VAL A 65 2.85 2.62 -3.29
N ARG A 66 3.76 3.40 -2.71
CA ARG A 66 3.52 4.07 -1.44
C ARG A 66 2.80 5.38 -1.67
N VAL A 67 1.62 5.50 -1.08
CA VAL A 67 0.75 6.66 -1.19
C VAL A 67 0.45 7.24 0.18
N MET A 68 0.14 8.53 0.22
CA MET A 68 -0.41 9.14 1.43
C MET A 68 -1.78 8.54 1.71
N THR A 69 -2.08 8.33 3.00
CA THR A 69 -3.39 7.85 3.43
C THR A 69 -3.76 8.56 4.71
N ILE A 70 -4.91 9.21 4.70
CA ILE A 70 -5.44 9.97 5.85
C ILE A 70 -6.74 9.30 6.28
N PHE A 71 -6.82 8.94 7.56
CA PHE A 71 -8.05 8.48 8.19
C PHE A 71 -8.59 9.54 9.13
N LYS A 72 -9.89 9.83 9.04
CA LYS A 72 -10.62 10.70 9.96
C LYS A 72 -11.92 10.02 10.38
N GLY A 73 -12.29 10.19 11.63
CA GLY A 73 -13.58 9.71 12.12
C GLY A 73 -13.58 9.48 13.63
N PRO A 74 -14.70 8.95 14.18
CA PRO A 74 -14.84 8.70 15.61
C PRO A 74 -13.72 7.80 16.14
N ARG A 75 -13.12 8.18 17.26
CA ARG A 75 -12.06 7.43 17.95
C ARG A 75 -10.73 7.29 17.18
N ILE A 76 -10.61 7.80 15.97
CA ILE A 76 -9.32 7.81 15.25
C ILE A 76 -8.35 8.71 16.02
N GLN A 77 -7.18 8.20 16.37
CA GLN A 77 -6.16 8.99 17.05
C GLN A 77 -5.55 10.03 16.11
N GLN A 78 -5.39 11.24 16.64
CA GLN A 78 -4.65 12.27 15.92
C GLN A 78 -3.15 11.98 15.97
N GLY A 79 -2.48 12.04 14.82
CA GLY A 79 -1.03 11.81 14.70
C GLY A 79 -0.65 11.17 13.39
N THR A 80 0.58 10.67 13.35
CA THR A 80 1.13 9.90 12.23
C THR A 80 1.45 8.48 12.68
N SER A 81 1.37 7.52 11.76
CA SER A 81 1.69 6.13 12.02
C SER A 81 2.57 5.57 10.91
N ASP A 82 3.63 4.84 11.30
CA ASP A 82 4.49 4.06 10.38
C ASP A 82 4.04 2.61 10.25
N ALA A 83 2.88 2.27 10.81
CA ALA A 83 2.31 0.94 10.73
C ALA A 83 2.03 0.54 9.28
N LEU A 84 2.35 -0.70 8.91
CA LEU A 84 2.08 -1.21 7.57
C LEU A 84 0.58 -1.28 7.31
N GLY A 85 0.17 -0.85 6.12
CA GLY A 85 -1.19 -0.99 5.61
C GLY A 85 -1.20 -1.10 4.10
N MET A 86 -2.24 -1.70 3.56
CA MET A 86 -2.53 -1.75 2.13
C MET A 86 -3.95 -1.25 1.87
N GLN A 87 -4.24 -0.83 0.65
CA GLN A 87 -5.61 -0.42 0.28
C GLN A 87 -6.63 -1.55 0.47
N THR A 88 -6.21 -2.80 0.32
CA THR A 88 -7.05 -3.96 0.63
C THR A 88 -7.53 -3.98 2.08
N ASP A 89 -6.78 -3.39 3.01
CA ASP A 89 -7.11 -3.36 4.43
C ASP A 89 -8.26 -2.41 4.78
N ILE A 90 -8.57 -1.46 3.89
CA ILE A 90 -9.65 -0.50 4.10
C ILE A 90 -10.97 -1.22 4.35
N TYR A 91 -11.24 -2.32 3.64
CA TYR A 91 -12.49 -3.05 3.76
C TYR A 91 -12.71 -3.61 5.17
N ASN A 92 -11.81 -4.45 5.68
CA ASN A 92 -11.95 -5.03 7.02
C ASN A 92 -11.77 -3.98 8.12
N THR A 93 -10.99 -2.92 7.87
CA THR A 93 -10.85 -1.79 8.80
C THR A 93 -12.18 -1.07 9.00
N PHE A 94 -12.93 -0.81 7.92
CA PHE A 94 -14.27 -0.21 8.05
C PHE A 94 -15.25 -1.12 8.77
N LEU A 95 -15.22 -2.43 8.52
CA LEU A 95 -16.04 -3.39 9.27
C LEU A 95 -15.69 -3.33 10.77
N GLY A 96 -14.40 -3.36 11.13
CA GLY A 96 -13.94 -3.26 12.52
C GLY A 96 -14.33 -1.93 13.19
N LEU A 97 -14.18 -0.80 12.49
CA LEU A 97 -14.61 0.51 12.98
C LEU A 97 -16.13 0.60 13.18
N ALA A 98 -16.91 -0.09 12.38
CA ALA A 98 -18.36 -0.19 12.50
C ALA A 98 -18.83 -1.23 13.52
N GLY A 99 -17.92 -2.01 14.13
CA GLY A 99 -18.26 -3.09 15.05
C GLY A 99 -18.89 -4.32 14.38
N ILE A 100 -18.62 -4.51 13.09
CA ILE A 100 -19.12 -5.62 12.27
C ILE A 100 -18.04 -6.69 12.19
N GLU A 101 -18.42 -7.98 12.24
CA GLU A 101 -17.50 -9.10 12.11
C GLU A 101 -16.80 -9.08 10.73
N GLN A 102 -15.49 -9.38 10.73
CA GLN A 102 -14.68 -9.39 9.52
C GLN A 102 -15.18 -10.42 8.50
N SER A 103 -15.12 -10.05 7.24
CA SER A 103 -15.52 -10.94 6.14
C SER A 103 -14.46 -12.01 5.89
N LYS A 104 -14.85 -13.28 5.98
CA LYS A 104 -14.00 -14.41 5.57
C LYS A 104 -13.70 -14.44 4.07
N GLN A 105 -14.41 -13.68 3.26
CA GLN A 105 -14.18 -13.57 1.82
C GLN A 105 -13.05 -12.58 1.48
N ALA A 106 -12.75 -11.62 2.36
CA ALA A 106 -11.69 -10.64 2.20
C ALA A 106 -10.35 -11.16 2.78
N GLN A 107 -9.86 -12.27 2.25
CA GLN A 107 -8.69 -13.00 2.78
C GLN A 107 -7.41 -12.16 2.79
N ASP A 108 -7.26 -11.19 1.87
CA ASP A 108 -6.08 -10.34 1.76
C ASP A 108 -6.21 -9.01 2.56
N SER A 109 -7.32 -8.82 3.28
CA SER A 109 -7.62 -7.63 4.04
C SER A 109 -7.41 -7.86 5.54
N PHE A 110 -6.61 -7.01 6.17
CA PHE A 110 -6.45 -6.96 7.62
C PHE A 110 -7.25 -5.81 8.22
N ASP A 111 -7.69 -5.97 9.46
CA ASP A 111 -8.38 -4.92 10.21
C ASP A 111 -7.38 -4.03 10.95
N LEU A 112 -7.23 -2.80 10.51
CA LEU A 112 -6.37 -1.78 11.13
C LEU A 112 -7.12 -0.91 12.15
N SER A 113 -8.38 -1.21 12.50
CA SER A 113 -9.19 -0.37 13.38
C SER A 113 -8.51 -0.16 14.74
N HIS A 114 -7.94 -1.22 15.32
CA HIS A 114 -7.18 -1.11 16.58
C HIS A 114 -5.94 -0.22 16.40
N THR A 115 -5.17 -0.38 15.33
CA THR A 115 -4.01 0.46 15.03
C THR A 115 -4.39 1.94 14.95
N LEU A 116 -5.49 2.25 14.26
CA LEU A 116 -5.96 3.63 14.06
C LEU A 116 -6.56 4.26 15.34
N THR A 117 -7.17 3.46 16.22
CA THR A 117 -7.85 3.99 17.41
C THR A 117 -6.99 3.99 18.67
N THR A 118 -5.91 3.21 18.73
CA THR A 118 -5.05 3.10 19.91
C THR A 118 -3.59 3.46 19.65
N GLY A 119 -3.18 3.62 18.39
CA GLY A 119 -1.77 3.76 18.01
C GLY A 119 -0.98 2.46 18.10
N GLY A 120 -1.66 1.32 18.22
CA GLY A 120 -1.03 -0.01 18.32
C GLY A 120 -0.36 -0.48 17.02
N ASN A 121 0.34 -1.60 17.10
CA ASN A 121 0.99 -2.20 15.94
C ASN A 121 -0.04 -2.66 14.91
N SER A 122 0.33 -2.60 13.63
CA SER A 122 -0.46 -3.20 12.56
C SER A 122 -0.47 -4.73 12.65
N PRO A 123 -1.60 -5.39 12.43
CA PRO A 123 -1.65 -6.83 12.24
C PRO A 123 -0.99 -7.27 10.93
N ARG A 124 -0.85 -6.36 9.95
CA ARG A 124 -0.15 -6.64 8.70
C ARG A 124 1.35 -6.66 8.92
N GLN A 125 1.97 -7.80 8.73
CA GLN A 125 3.41 -8.00 8.92
C GLN A 125 4.21 -7.93 7.63
N PHE A 126 3.56 -8.11 6.48
CA PHE A 126 4.22 -8.18 5.17
C PHE A 126 3.37 -7.55 4.06
N ILE A 127 4.04 -7.18 2.98
CA ILE A 127 3.41 -6.69 1.74
C ILE A 127 4.03 -7.42 0.55
N PRO A 128 3.24 -8.17 -0.25
CA PRO A 128 3.67 -8.70 -1.53
C PRO A 128 3.48 -7.65 -2.63
N TYR A 129 4.48 -7.43 -3.46
CA TYR A 129 4.44 -6.48 -4.57
C TYR A 129 4.37 -7.23 -5.89
N TYR A 130 3.23 -7.13 -6.54
CA TYR A 130 2.97 -7.75 -7.82
C TYR A 130 2.99 -6.74 -8.99
N SER A 131 3.35 -7.24 -10.17
CA SER A 131 3.10 -6.57 -11.43
C SER A 131 2.41 -7.56 -12.37
N GLY A 132 1.13 -7.37 -12.63
CA GLY A 132 0.29 -8.44 -13.14
C GLY A 132 0.25 -9.61 -12.17
N SER A 133 0.55 -10.81 -12.65
CA SER A 133 0.63 -12.04 -11.82
C SER A 133 2.04 -12.32 -11.29
N GLU A 134 3.04 -11.49 -11.61
CA GLU A 134 4.43 -11.70 -11.20
C GLU A 134 4.72 -11.05 -9.86
N LEU A 135 5.09 -11.86 -8.85
CA LEU A 135 5.62 -11.35 -7.58
C LEU A 135 7.04 -10.82 -7.81
N ARG A 136 7.22 -9.51 -7.69
CA ARG A 136 8.50 -8.83 -7.96
C ARG A 136 9.27 -8.46 -6.72
N ALA A 137 8.57 -8.13 -5.65
CA ALA A 137 9.18 -7.81 -4.37
C ALA A 137 8.32 -8.28 -3.20
N PHE A 138 8.94 -8.38 -2.04
CA PHE A 138 8.28 -8.76 -0.79
C PHE A 138 8.85 -7.96 0.37
N ARG A 139 8.01 -7.39 1.20
CA ARG A 139 8.41 -6.57 2.35
C ARG A 139 7.96 -7.22 3.65
N VAL A 140 8.85 -7.26 4.63
CA VAL A 140 8.55 -7.64 6.02
C VAL A 140 9.01 -6.51 6.92
N GLY A 141 8.09 -5.89 7.63
CA GLY A 141 8.40 -4.70 8.42
C GLY A 141 9.09 -3.61 7.59
N MET A 142 10.31 -3.26 7.95
CA MET A 142 11.12 -2.24 7.23
C MET A 142 12.15 -2.85 6.27
N SER A 143 12.05 -4.13 5.95
CA SER A 143 12.98 -4.82 5.04
C SER A 143 12.24 -5.24 3.77
N LYS A 144 12.67 -4.71 2.62
CA LYS A 144 12.08 -4.98 1.31
C LYS A 144 13.07 -5.70 0.40
N LEU A 145 12.62 -6.79 -0.20
CA LEU A 145 13.41 -7.67 -1.04
C LEU A 145 12.85 -7.69 -2.46
N HIS A 146 13.62 -7.22 -3.45
CA HIS A 146 13.28 -7.32 -4.86
C HIS A 146 13.93 -8.56 -5.49
N PHE A 147 13.12 -9.38 -6.15
CA PHE A 147 13.55 -10.52 -7.00
C PHE A 147 13.61 -10.11 -8.46
N VAL A 148 12.70 -9.22 -8.84
CA VAL A 148 12.60 -8.65 -10.18
C VAL A 148 12.45 -7.15 -10.05
N THR A 149 13.26 -6.41 -10.82
CA THR A 149 13.10 -4.97 -11.00
C THR A 149 12.72 -4.66 -12.43
N ALA A 150 11.94 -3.62 -12.62
CA ALA A 150 11.60 -3.09 -13.93
C ALA A 150 11.28 -1.62 -13.82
N GLU A 151 11.53 -0.88 -14.88
CA GLU A 151 10.98 0.46 -15.06
C GLU A 151 9.46 0.40 -15.25
N ALA A 152 8.84 1.57 -15.27
CA ALA A 152 7.40 1.70 -15.45
C ALA A 152 6.85 0.84 -16.60
N PHE A 153 5.76 0.13 -16.32
CA PHE A 153 5.09 -0.76 -17.27
C PHE A 153 5.97 -1.91 -17.81
N GLY A 154 6.93 -2.37 -16.99
CA GLY A 154 7.71 -3.58 -17.27
C GLY A 154 8.88 -3.39 -18.22
N LYS A 155 9.24 -2.16 -18.59
CA LYS A 155 10.46 -1.90 -19.37
C LYS A 155 11.70 -2.28 -18.57
N ASN A 156 12.76 -2.68 -19.28
CA ASN A 156 14.06 -3.03 -18.70
C ASN A 156 13.95 -4.01 -17.53
N ARG A 157 13.08 -5.02 -17.66
CA ARG A 157 12.85 -6.03 -16.64
C ARG A 157 14.12 -6.86 -16.41
N THR A 158 14.55 -6.94 -15.16
CA THR A 158 15.74 -7.68 -14.71
C THR A 158 15.36 -8.64 -13.61
N ILE A 159 15.68 -9.92 -13.77
CA ILE A 159 15.62 -10.93 -12.70
C ILE A 159 16.95 -10.92 -11.97
N HIS A 160 16.90 -10.93 -10.66
CA HIS A 160 18.10 -10.92 -9.82
C HIS A 160 18.34 -12.30 -9.22
N ASP A 161 19.43 -12.97 -9.64
CA ASP A 161 19.87 -14.23 -9.03
C ASP A 161 20.19 -14.03 -7.54
N LEU A 162 20.80 -12.89 -7.21
CA LEU A 162 20.95 -12.42 -5.83
C LEU A 162 19.96 -11.27 -5.61
N PRO A 163 18.89 -11.49 -4.81
CA PRO A 163 17.89 -10.46 -4.57
C PRO A 163 18.46 -9.19 -3.96
N ILE A 164 17.79 -8.06 -4.23
CA ILE A 164 18.16 -6.75 -3.71
C ILE A 164 17.41 -6.53 -2.40
N LEU A 165 18.11 -6.53 -1.27
CA LEU A 165 17.54 -6.21 0.03
C LEU A 165 17.76 -4.74 0.36
N THR A 166 16.68 -4.03 0.67
CA THR A 166 16.69 -2.62 1.09
C THR A 166 16.21 -2.50 2.53
N ASP A 167 16.98 -1.75 3.35
CA ASP A 167 16.54 -1.30 4.67
C ASP A 167 15.75 0.00 4.54
N MET A 168 14.44 -0.12 4.53
CA MET A 168 13.50 0.99 4.32
C MET A 168 13.53 2.04 5.46
N LYS A 169 14.08 1.69 6.62
CA LYS A 169 14.22 2.63 7.73
C LYS A 169 15.31 3.68 7.45
N ASN A 170 16.40 3.24 6.84
CA ASN A 170 17.59 4.06 6.60
C ASN A 170 17.76 4.47 5.13
N ASP A 171 17.03 3.83 4.22
CA ASP A 171 17.13 4.06 2.77
C ASP A 171 15.73 3.95 2.12
N ILE A 172 14.88 4.95 2.37
CA ILE A 172 13.53 5.01 1.79
C ILE A 172 13.53 5.19 0.27
N GLY A 173 14.67 5.66 -0.27
CA GLY A 173 14.90 5.83 -1.71
C GLY A 173 15.35 4.55 -2.42
N GLU A 174 15.49 3.42 -1.72
CA GLU A 174 15.84 2.11 -2.28
C GLU A 174 17.10 2.16 -3.16
N THR A 175 18.15 2.84 -2.66
CA THR A 175 19.39 3.10 -3.40
C THR A 175 20.48 2.08 -3.13
N LYS A 176 20.41 1.35 -2.00
CA LYS A 176 21.49 0.48 -1.51
C LYS A 176 20.99 -0.96 -1.36
N ASN A 177 21.77 -1.90 -1.89
CA ASN A 177 21.57 -3.31 -1.59
C ASN A 177 22.38 -3.70 -0.35
N VAL A 178 21.69 -4.06 0.72
CA VAL A 178 22.30 -4.47 1.99
C VAL A 178 22.32 -5.99 2.21
N ALA A 179 21.94 -6.79 1.22
CA ALA A 179 21.83 -8.25 1.34
C ALA A 179 23.11 -8.92 1.86
N ALA A 180 24.30 -8.48 1.39
CA ALA A 180 25.58 -9.02 1.84
C ALA A 180 25.92 -8.67 3.29
N PHE A 181 25.35 -7.60 3.83
CA PHE A 181 25.59 -7.11 5.19
C PHE A 181 24.54 -7.54 6.20
N GLN A 182 23.39 -8.04 5.71
CA GLN A 182 22.25 -8.45 6.54
C GLN A 182 21.71 -9.84 6.16
N PRO A 183 22.56 -10.90 6.24
CA PRO A 183 22.16 -12.24 5.79
C PRO A 183 20.98 -12.84 6.58
N GLU A 184 20.88 -12.54 7.87
CA GLU A 184 19.76 -13.00 8.71
C GLU A 184 18.43 -12.35 8.30
N THR A 185 18.45 -11.04 8.02
CA THR A 185 17.29 -10.31 7.52
C THR A 185 16.86 -10.82 6.14
N LEU A 186 17.83 -11.06 5.26
CA LEU A 186 17.58 -11.66 3.95
C LEU A 186 16.87 -13.01 4.09
N ALA A 187 17.42 -13.91 4.93
CA ALA A 187 16.84 -15.22 5.19
C ALA A 187 15.42 -15.13 5.80
N LEU A 188 15.19 -14.16 6.70
CA LEU A 188 13.86 -13.93 7.27
C LEU A 188 12.84 -13.55 6.20
N VAL A 189 13.17 -12.57 5.34
CA VAL A 189 12.24 -12.10 4.30
C VAL A 189 11.98 -13.20 3.27
N GLN A 190 13.00 -13.96 2.88
CA GLN A 190 12.86 -15.11 1.98
C GLN A 190 11.94 -16.18 2.57
N ARG A 191 12.14 -16.56 3.83
CA ARG A 191 11.29 -17.53 4.52
C ARG A 191 9.83 -17.06 4.58
N LYS A 192 9.59 -15.80 4.96
CA LYS A 192 8.24 -15.24 5.02
C LYS A 192 7.55 -15.19 3.66
N LYS A 193 8.30 -14.90 2.60
CA LYS A 193 7.79 -15.01 1.23
C LYS A 193 7.40 -16.45 0.88
N GLU A 194 8.22 -17.43 1.25
CA GLU A 194 7.94 -18.84 0.98
C GLU A 194 6.73 -19.35 1.76
N GLU A 195 6.57 -18.94 3.03
CA GLU A 195 5.38 -19.19 3.84
C GLU A 195 4.14 -18.64 3.13
N PHE A 196 4.16 -17.37 2.72
CA PHE A 196 3.08 -16.74 1.98
C PHE A 196 2.73 -17.49 0.69
N LEU A 197 3.73 -17.87 -0.11
CA LEU A 197 3.49 -18.59 -1.37
C LEU A 197 2.90 -19.99 -1.17
N LYS A 198 3.21 -20.68 -0.06
CA LYS A 198 2.63 -21.97 0.28
C LYS A 198 1.16 -21.87 0.68
N GLU A 199 0.79 -20.76 1.33
CA GLU A 199 -0.59 -20.50 1.76
C GLU A 199 -1.45 -19.91 0.64
N LEU A 200 -0.81 -19.43 -0.44
CA LEU A 200 -1.49 -18.78 -1.55
C LEU A 200 -2.38 -19.79 -2.29
N THR A 201 -3.68 -19.63 -2.13
CA THR A 201 -4.68 -20.41 -2.85
C THR A 201 -5.20 -19.60 -4.03
N THR A 202 -4.80 -19.97 -5.24
CA THR A 202 -5.35 -19.36 -6.46
C THR A 202 -6.71 -19.96 -6.76
N LYS A 203 -7.74 -19.13 -6.80
CA LYS A 203 -9.08 -19.51 -7.29
C LYS A 203 -9.32 -18.80 -8.61
N ALA A 204 -10.05 -19.46 -9.52
CA ALA A 204 -10.53 -18.80 -10.72
C ALA A 204 -11.34 -17.53 -10.33
N SER A 205 -11.14 -16.44 -11.07
CA SER A 205 -11.88 -15.21 -10.86
C SER A 205 -13.39 -15.46 -10.87
N ILE A 206 -14.12 -14.84 -9.97
CA ILE A 206 -15.59 -14.89 -9.96
C ILE A 206 -16.15 -14.33 -11.26
N LEU A 207 -15.45 -13.36 -11.87
CA LEU A 207 -15.83 -12.76 -13.16
C LEU A 207 -15.69 -13.75 -14.31
N ASP A 208 -14.69 -14.65 -14.27
CA ASP A 208 -14.50 -15.67 -15.31
C ASP A 208 -15.60 -16.75 -15.30
N ARG A 209 -16.30 -16.93 -14.18
CA ARG A 209 -17.41 -17.88 -14.06
C ARG A 209 -18.71 -17.44 -14.72
N GLN A 210 -18.87 -16.15 -14.99
CA GLN A 210 -20.12 -15.59 -15.54
C GLN A 210 -20.20 -15.65 -17.07
N TYR A 211 -19.11 -15.94 -17.76
CA TYR A 211 -19.06 -15.97 -19.23
C TYR A 211 -19.10 -17.36 -19.86
N HIS A 212 -19.31 -18.41 -19.06
CA HIS A 212 -19.36 -19.81 -19.53
C HIS A 212 -20.75 -20.47 -19.31
N ASN A 213 -21.82 -19.66 -19.20
CA ASN A 213 -23.20 -20.13 -19.19
C ASN A 213 -23.93 -19.71 -20.45
#